data_6122670a4f4c89ecc9739d88a0c26f4a
#
_entry.id   6122670a4f4c89ecc9739d88a0c26f4a
#
_cell.length_a   1.000
_cell.length_b   1.000
_cell.length_c   1.000
_cell.angle_alpha   90.00
_cell.angle_beta   90.00
_cell.angle_gamma   90.00
#
_symmetry.space_group_name_H-M   'P 1'
#
loop_
_entity.id
_entity.type
_entity.pdbx_description
1 polymer ?
#
loop_
_entity_poly.entity_id
_entity_poly.type
_entity_poly.pdbx_seq_one_letter_code
_entity_poly.pdbx_strand_id
1 'polypeptide(L)'
;MIRLTTNFLAAALMAAGMTVAFAQDDAEQPKPERQSWSFSGLFGVYDQAQLQRGFQVYKEVCSNCHKLSIPFRALEDPNGPGYSVDQVKALAASYQVTNDEPNDKGEIFKRPGTPADDFPPPESFPNDQAAAAALGKAPPDMAELAEARKYERGFPWFIFDALPFDQYQEMGADYIYAILTGYTKTGDTQWDLYYPGHRIAMPQPIVDGAVDYKDGTPAKLDNYARDVAAFLSWASEPTLPERKKIGLRVMIFLLVLAALLYFTKKRVWKDLH
;
A
#
# COMPACT_ATOMS: atom_id res chain seq x y z
N MET A 1 -50.60 -24.36 10.92
CA MET A 1 -50.22 -22.92 11.01
C MET A 1 -49.18 -22.64 12.12
N ILE A 2 -49.14 -23.38 13.23
CA ILE A 2 -48.25 -23.12 14.38
C ILE A 2 -46.73 -23.42 14.10
N ARG A 3 -46.44 -24.37 13.18
CA ARG A 3 -45.03 -24.73 12.87
C ARG A 3 -44.25 -23.74 11.94
N LEU A 4 -44.97 -22.92 11.19
CA LEU A 4 -44.35 -21.91 10.31
C LEU A 4 -43.91 -20.68 11.10
N THR A 5 -44.66 -20.31 12.15
CA THR A 5 -44.36 -19.12 12.96
C THR A 5 -43.15 -19.32 13.88
N THR A 6 -42.89 -20.54 14.35
CA THR A 6 -41.71 -20.86 15.19
C THR A 6 -40.39 -20.82 14.42
N ASN A 7 -40.42 -21.18 13.13
CA ASN A 7 -39.21 -21.14 12.30
C ASN A 7 -38.81 -19.69 11.90
N PHE A 8 -39.78 -18.80 11.75
CA PHE A 8 -39.49 -17.38 11.48
C PHE A 8 -38.92 -16.65 12.71
N LEU A 9 -39.38 -16.99 13.93
CA LEU A 9 -38.84 -16.42 15.16
C LEU A 9 -37.41 -16.88 15.42
N ALA A 10 -37.07 -18.14 15.14
CA ALA A 10 -35.72 -18.67 15.32
C ALA A 10 -34.72 -18.05 14.31
N ALA A 11 -35.15 -17.81 13.06
CA ALA A 11 -34.33 -17.13 12.05
C ALA A 11 -34.11 -15.65 12.38
N ALA A 12 -35.08 -14.96 12.93
CA ALA A 12 -34.98 -13.57 13.36
C ALA A 12 -34.06 -13.40 14.59
N LEU A 13 -34.07 -14.36 15.51
CA LEU A 13 -33.17 -14.37 16.69
C LEU A 13 -31.70 -14.69 16.31
N MET A 14 -31.46 -15.52 15.30
CA MET A 14 -30.11 -15.77 14.79
C MET A 14 -29.56 -14.56 14.00
N ALA A 15 -30.38 -13.84 13.29
CA ALA A 15 -29.98 -12.62 12.60
C ALA A 15 -29.66 -11.47 13.59
N ALA A 16 -30.37 -11.37 14.71
CA ALA A 16 -30.11 -10.39 15.76
C ALA A 16 -28.84 -10.70 16.57
N GLY A 17 -28.44 -11.96 16.68
CA GLY A 17 -27.23 -12.38 17.38
C GLY A 17 -25.92 -12.12 16.60
N MET A 18 -25.98 -11.95 15.28
CA MET A 18 -24.80 -11.66 14.44
C MET A 18 -24.42 -10.17 14.40
N THR A 19 -25.27 -9.28 14.86
CA THR A 19 -25.01 -7.82 14.81
C THR A 19 -24.19 -7.30 16.00
N VAL A 20 -23.91 -8.11 17.02
CA VAL A 20 -23.22 -7.67 18.23
C VAL A 20 -21.68 -7.89 18.16
N ALA A 21 -21.17 -8.64 17.17
CA ALA A 21 -19.74 -8.99 17.07
C ALA A 21 -18.87 -8.00 16.27
N PHE A 22 -19.47 -6.95 15.67
CA PHE A 22 -18.72 -5.98 14.85
C PHE A 22 -18.65 -4.56 15.42
N ALA A 23 -19.07 -4.36 16.67
CA ALA A 23 -18.92 -3.09 17.36
C ALA A 23 -17.75 -3.17 18.34
N GLN A 24 -16.53 -3.27 17.81
CA GLN A 24 -15.32 -3.12 18.60
C GLN A 24 -14.44 -2.02 18.02
N ASP A 25 -14.46 -0.90 18.71
CA ASP A 25 -13.43 0.15 18.75
C ASP A 25 -13.08 0.98 17.51
N ASP A 26 -14.00 1.27 16.59
CA ASP A 26 -13.80 2.29 15.55
C ASP A 26 -13.99 3.75 16.06
N ALA A 27 -14.23 3.95 17.36
CA ALA A 27 -14.65 5.24 17.89
C ALA A 27 -13.51 6.23 18.15
N GLU A 28 -12.24 5.81 18.06
CA GLU A 28 -11.11 6.63 18.52
C GLU A 28 -10.04 6.95 17.46
N GLN A 29 -10.07 6.30 16.29
CA GLN A 29 -9.12 6.58 15.22
C GLN A 29 -9.65 7.67 14.28
N PRO A 30 -9.03 8.87 14.25
CA PRO A 30 -9.43 9.88 13.28
C PRO A 30 -9.23 9.37 11.85
N LYS A 31 -10.19 9.68 10.98
CA LYS A 31 -10.08 9.36 9.57
C LYS A 31 -8.92 10.15 8.96
N PRO A 32 -7.97 9.49 8.26
CA PRO A 32 -6.95 10.16 7.51
C PRO A 32 -7.53 11.17 6.51
N GLU A 33 -6.93 12.33 6.42
CA GLU A 33 -7.31 13.32 5.43
C GLU A 33 -6.91 12.82 4.04
N ARG A 34 -7.85 12.97 3.11
CA ARG A 34 -7.61 12.61 1.73
C ARG A 34 -6.56 13.51 1.09
N GLN A 35 -5.57 12.90 0.50
CA GLN A 35 -4.53 13.58 -0.25
C GLN A 35 -4.81 13.56 -1.76
N SER A 36 -4.17 14.45 -2.48
CA SER A 36 -4.20 14.46 -3.95
C SER A 36 -2.99 13.68 -4.48
N TRP A 37 -3.27 12.58 -5.18
CA TRP A 37 -2.23 11.73 -5.76
C TRP A 37 -2.31 11.76 -7.28
N SER A 38 -1.16 11.77 -7.96
CA SER A 38 -1.07 11.69 -9.42
C SER A 38 -1.67 10.40 -9.98
N PHE A 39 -1.60 9.33 -9.20
CA PHE A 39 -2.11 8.00 -9.55
C PHE A 39 -3.58 7.77 -9.13
N SER A 40 -4.24 8.75 -8.51
CA SER A 40 -5.67 8.64 -8.15
C SER A 40 -6.59 8.66 -9.36
N GLY A 41 -7.79 8.09 -9.19
CA GLY A 41 -8.84 8.08 -10.19
C GLY A 41 -8.57 7.15 -11.37
N LEU A 42 -9.51 7.16 -12.34
CA LEU A 42 -9.55 6.19 -13.44
C LEU A 42 -8.36 6.27 -14.42
N PHE A 43 -7.80 7.47 -14.59
CA PHE A 43 -6.70 7.75 -15.53
C PHE A 43 -5.40 8.14 -14.83
N GLY A 44 -5.35 8.02 -13.50
CA GLY A 44 -4.17 8.37 -12.72
C GLY A 44 -2.97 7.48 -13.08
N VAL A 45 -1.80 8.10 -13.07
CA VAL A 45 -0.50 7.46 -13.30
C VAL A 45 0.49 7.93 -12.26
N TYR A 46 1.46 7.11 -11.93
CA TYR A 46 2.52 7.51 -11.01
C TYR A 46 3.38 8.63 -11.60
N ASP A 47 3.78 9.56 -10.74
CA ASP A 47 4.76 10.61 -11.06
C ASP A 47 6.17 10.06 -10.79
N GLN A 48 6.95 9.87 -11.86
CA GLN A 48 8.28 9.30 -11.79
C GLN A 48 9.23 10.06 -10.87
N ALA A 49 9.22 11.40 -10.94
CA ALA A 49 10.08 12.23 -10.09
C ALA A 49 9.70 12.09 -8.61
N GLN A 50 8.40 12.03 -8.32
CA GLN A 50 7.89 11.78 -6.97
C GLN A 50 8.33 10.40 -6.45
N LEU A 51 8.24 9.37 -7.28
CA LEU A 51 8.69 8.02 -6.89
C LEU A 51 10.19 7.96 -6.63
N GLN A 52 11.00 8.67 -7.42
CA GLN A 52 12.46 8.74 -7.21
C GLN A 52 12.79 9.42 -5.88
N ARG A 53 12.12 10.53 -5.54
CA ARG A 53 12.26 11.17 -4.22
C ARG A 53 11.80 10.26 -3.09
N GLY A 54 10.66 9.58 -3.27
CA GLY A 54 10.14 8.61 -2.31
C GLY A 54 11.09 7.44 -2.07
N PHE A 55 11.73 6.94 -3.13
CA PHE A 55 12.80 5.94 -3.00
C PHE A 55 14.00 6.48 -2.23
N GLN A 56 14.39 7.76 -2.45
CA GLN A 56 15.46 8.39 -1.68
C GLN A 56 15.12 8.43 -0.20
N VAL A 57 13.89 8.84 0.16
CA VAL A 57 13.41 8.83 1.56
C VAL A 57 13.46 7.41 2.15
N TYR A 58 12.95 6.41 1.42
CA TYR A 58 13.04 5.02 1.85
C TYR A 58 14.49 4.62 2.12
N LYS A 59 15.38 4.85 1.15
CA LYS A 59 16.79 4.45 1.22
C LYS A 59 17.55 5.11 2.37
N GLU A 60 17.32 6.40 2.61
CA GLU A 60 18.09 7.17 3.60
C GLU A 60 17.53 7.05 5.02
N VAL A 61 16.23 6.81 5.15
CA VAL A 61 15.55 6.80 6.46
C VAL A 61 14.94 5.45 6.80
N CYS A 62 14.01 4.95 5.97
CA CYS A 62 13.17 3.81 6.33
C CYS A 62 13.94 2.48 6.29
N SER A 63 14.90 2.33 5.39
CA SER A 63 15.69 1.12 5.17
C SER A 63 16.57 0.74 6.37
N ASN A 64 16.77 1.65 7.32
CA ASN A 64 17.50 1.35 8.55
C ASN A 64 16.77 0.34 9.46
N CYS A 65 15.44 0.26 9.32
CA CYS A 65 14.59 -0.60 10.14
C CYS A 65 13.67 -1.51 9.33
N HIS A 66 13.26 -1.07 8.13
CA HIS A 66 12.28 -1.75 7.30
C HIS A 66 12.92 -2.39 6.07
N LYS A 67 12.62 -3.66 5.83
CA LYS A 67 12.95 -4.32 4.57
C LYS A 67 11.99 -3.90 3.46
N LEU A 68 12.42 -4.09 2.21
CA LEU A 68 11.64 -3.87 1.00
C LEU A 68 11.85 -5.08 0.08
N SER A 69 10.96 -6.03 0.10
CA SER A 69 11.09 -7.30 -0.64
C SER A 69 10.66 -7.13 -2.10
N ILE A 70 11.40 -6.32 -2.85
CA ILE A 70 11.30 -6.19 -4.31
C ILE A 70 12.70 -6.33 -4.92
N PRO A 71 12.85 -6.85 -6.15
CA PRO A 71 14.13 -6.89 -6.83
C PRO A 71 14.59 -5.49 -7.25
N PHE A 72 15.92 -5.25 -7.23
CA PHE A 72 16.48 -3.95 -7.64
C PHE A 72 16.01 -3.53 -9.04
N ARG A 73 15.87 -4.50 -9.98
CA ARG A 73 15.37 -4.23 -11.34
C ARG A 73 13.95 -3.67 -11.40
N ALA A 74 13.14 -3.81 -10.35
CA ALA A 74 11.82 -3.19 -10.32
C ALA A 74 11.88 -1.66 -10.45
N LEU A 75 12.98 -1.05 -10.01
CA LEU A 75 13.22 0.39 -10.16
C LEU A 75 13.41 0.85 -11.62
N GLU A 76 13.64 -0.09 -12.56
CA GLU A 76 13.77 0.21 -13.99
C GLU A 76 12.40 0.40 -14.67
N ASP A 77 11.29 0.09 -13.97
CA ASP A 77 9.94 0.21 -14.53
C ASP A 77 9.70 1.62 -15.10
N PRO A 78 9.43 1.77 -16.41
CA PRO A 78 9.18 3.07 -17.02
C PRO A 78 7.87 3.73 -16.55
N ASN A 79 6.93 2.96 -15.98
CA ASN A 79 5.72 3.47 -15.34
C ASN A 79 5.89 3.68 -13.82
N GLY A 80 7.06 3.38 -13.32
CA GLY A 80 7.50 3.51 -11.94
C GLY A 80 8.63 4.53 -11.79
N PRO A 81 9.65 4.26 -10.95
CA PRO A 81 10.78 5.16 -10.74
C PRO A 81 11.64 5.41 -11.99
N GLY A 82 11.68 4.46 -12.95
CA GLY A 82 12.30 4.62 -14.26
C GLY A 82 13.80 4.90 -14.23
N TYR A 83 14.51 4.33 -13.28
CA TYR A 83 15.98 4.40 -13.28
C TYR A 83 16.57 3.66 -14.49
N SER A 84 17.68 4.13 -15.00
CA SER A 84 18.38 3.40 -16.07
C SER A 84 18.98 2.09 -15.56
N VAL A 85 19.16 1.12 -16.46
CA VAL A 85 19.80 -0.18 -16.15
C VAL A 85 21.15 0.00 -15.46
N ASP A 86 21.95 0.97 -15.92
CA ASP A 86 23.28 1.24 -15.33
C ASP A 86 23.16 1.82 -13.90
N GLN A 87 22.18 2.68 -13.65
CA GLN A 87 21.91 3.21 -12.31
C GLN A 87 21.48 2.09 -11.36
N VAL A 88 20.57 1.22 -11.79
CA VAL A 88 20.09 0.09 -10.98
C VAL A 88 21.23 -0.91 -10.73
N LYS A 89 22.06 -1.20 -11.73
CA LYS A 89 23.23 -2.05 -11.58
C LYS A 89 24.24 -1.48 -10.57
N ALA A 90 24.52 -0.18 -10.66
CA ALA A 90 25.41 0.49 -9.72
C ALA A 90 24.83 0.50 -8.29
N LEU A 91 23.52 0.75 -8.18
CA LEU A 91 22.81 0.71 -6.91
C LEU A 91 22.87 -0.68 -6.29
N ALA A 92 22.51 -1.74 -7.04
CA ALA A 92 22.55 -3.12 -6.56
C ALA A 92 23.96 -3.50 -6.08
N ALA A 93 24.97 -3.18 -6.85
CA ALA A 93 26.37 -3.47 -6.51
C ALA A 93 26.86 -2.76 -5.22
N SER A 94 26.18 -1.69 -4.79
CA SER A 94 26.49 -1.01 -3.53
C SER A 94 25.99 -1.76 -2.28
N TYR A 95 25.10 -2.74 -2.46
CA TYR A 95 24.59 -3.58 -1.39
C TYR A 95 25.33 -4.92 -1.32
N GLN A 96 25.41 -5.47 -0.11
CA GLN A 96 25.91 -6.82 0.12
C GLN A 96 24.74 -7.77 0.31
N VAL A 97 24.56 -8.71 -0.60
CA VAL A 97 23.52 -9.73 -0.53
C VAL A 97 24.14 -11.09 -0.17
N THR A 98 23.40 -11.89 0.58
CA THR A 98 23.79 -13.27 0.88
C THR A 98 23.66 -14.10 -0.38
N ASN A 99 24.69 -14.86 -0.74
CA ASN A 99 24.60 -15.78 -1.87
C ASN A 99 23.77 -17.01 -1.48
N ASP A 100 22.85 -17.43 -2.35
CA ASP A 100 21.97 -18.57 -2.08
C ASP A 100 22.72 -19.90 -2.11
N GLU A 101 23.84 -19.96 -2.86
CA GLU A 101 24.70 -21.14 -2.98
C GLU A 101 25.95 -20.97 -2.11
N PRO A 102 26.33 -22.03 -1.35
CA PRO A 102 27.56 -21.99 -0.59
C PRO A 102 28.80 -22.00 -1.53
N ASN A 103 29.92 -21.49 -1.01
CA ASN A 103 31.19 -21.58 -1.70
C ASN A 103 31.73 -23.04 -1.71
N ASP A 104 32.90 -23.25 -2.36
CA ASP A 104 33.54 -24.57 -2.46
C ASP A 104 33.88 -25.22 -1.09
N LYS A 105 33.81 -24.43 0.00
CA LYS A 105 34.02 -24.91 1.37
C LYS A 105 32.72 -25.21 2.11
N GLY A 106 31.53 -25.00 1.44
CA GLY A 106 30.24 -25.18 2.04
C GLY A 106 29.79 -23.99 2.91
N GLU A 107 30.43 -22.83 2.81
CA GLU A 107 30.09 -21.64 3.61
C GLU A 107 29.23 -20.67 2.80
N ILE A 108 28.18 -20.16 3.43
CA ILE A 108 27.37 -19.05 2.90
C ILE A 108 28.20 -17.76 2.98
N PHE A 109 28.23 -16.99 1.92
CA PHE A 109 29.02 -15.76 1.83
C PHE A 109 28.20 -14.59 1.28
N LYS A 110 28.68 -13.37 1.50
CA LYS A 110 28.10 -12.16 0.91
C LYS A 110 28.84 -11.81 -0.39
N ARG A 111 28.06 -11.29 -1.34
CA ARG A 111 28.55 -10.77 -2.62
C ARG A 111 27.90 -9.41 -2.93
N PRO A 112 28.48 -8.60 -3.82
CA PRO A 112 27.76 -7.45 -4.37
C PRO A 112 26.45 -7.88 -5.03
N GLY A 113 25.40 -7.11 -4.79
CA GLY A 113 24.09 -7.37 -5.36
C GLY A 113 24.08 -7.17 -6.87
N THR A 114 23.09 -7.81 -7.50
CA THR A 114 22.78 -7.68 -8.92
C THR A 114 21.35 -7.16 -9.09
N PRO A 115 20.92 -6.66 -10.26
CA PRO A 115 19.56 -6.20 -10.48
C PRO A 115 18.46 -7.25 -10.22
N ALA A 116 18.80 -8.54 -10.26
CA ALA A 116 17.86 -9.64 -10.01
C ALA A 116 17.67 -9.95 -8.52
N ASP A 117 18.59 -9.51 -7.68
CA ASP A 117 18.48 -9.72 -6.23
C ASP A 117 17.45 -8.76 -5.63
N ASP A 118 16.81 -9.20 -4.56
CA ASP A 118 15.94 -8.34 -3.73
C ASP A 118 16.81 -7.42 -2.84
N PHE A 119 16.20 -6.30 -2.40
CA PHE A 119 16.83 -5.48 -1.37
C PHE A 119 17.08 -6.32 -0.12
N PRO A 120 18.31 -6.33 0.41
CA PRO A 120 18.63 -7.10 1.61
C PRO A 120 17.90 -6.52 2.83
N PRO A 121 17.65 -7.35 3.86
CA PRO A 121 17.14 -6.85 5.14
C PRO A 121 18.09 -5.82 5.75
N PRO A 122 17.60 -4.93 6.64
CA PRO A 122 18.43 -3.98 7.35
C PRO A 122 19.63 -4.66 8.05
N GLU A 123 20.80 -4.08 7.94
CA GLU A 123 22.01 -4.67 8.59
C GLU A 123 21.85 -4.81 10.12
N SER A 124 21.09 -3.90 10.74
CA SER A 124 20.82 -3.93 12.18
C SER A 124 19.94 -5.11 12.62
N PHE A 125 19.17 -5.68 11.69
CA PHE A 125 18.18 -6.72 12.00
C PHE A 125 18.20 -7.82 10.92
N PRO A 126 19.01 -8.85 11.08
CA PRO A 126 19.19 -9.89 10.04
C PRO A 126 17.91 -10.72 9.81
N ASN A 127 16.94 -10.68 10.72
CA ASN A 127 15.64 -11.33 10.60
C ASN A 127 14.60 -10.67 11.50
N ASP A 128 13.32 -10.98 11.26
CA ASP A 128 12.18 -10.40 12.00
C ASP A 128 12.21 -10.72 13.50
N GLN A 129 12.80 -11.84 13.91
CA GLN A 129 12.91 -12.23 15.34
C GLN A 129 13.91 -11.31 16.06
N ALA A 130 15.07 -11.03 15.43
CA ALA A 130 16.04 -10.09 15.97
C ALA A 130 15.47 -8.67 16.05
N ALA A 131 14.72 -8.24 15.03
CA ALA A 131 14.03 -6.97 15.03
C ALA A 131 12.98 -6.89 16.15
N ALA A 132 12.15 -7.93 16.31
CA ALA A 132 11.14 -7.99 17.35
C ALA A 132 11.74 -7.99 18.76
N ALA A 133 12.87 -8.66 18.95
CA ALA A 133 13.59 -8.68 20.23
C ALA A 133 14.16 -7.30 20.60
N ALA A 134 14.64 -6.54 19.61
CA ALA A 134 15.24 -5.23 19.83
C ALA A 134 14.22 -4.10 19.94
N LEU A 135 13.14 -4.14 19.14
CA LEU A 135 12.17 -3.07 18.99
C LEU A 135 10.82 -3.36 19.65
N GLY A 136 10.64 -4.56 20.24
CA GLY A 136 9.38 -5.01 20.82
C GLY A 136 8.39 -5.57 19.76
N LYS A 137 8.55 -5.21 18.49
CA LYS A 137 7.77 -5.71 17.35
C LYS A 137 8.61 -5.60 16.07
N ALA A 138 8.51 -6.60 15.19
CA ALA A 138 9.18 -6.53 13.89
C ALA A 138 8.56 -5.42 13.02
N PRO A 139 9.37 -4.53 12.43
CA PRO A 139 8.90 -3.58 11.43
C PRO A 139 8.32 -4.33 10.22
N PRO A 140 7.16 -3.90 9.70
CA PRO A 140 6.58 -4.56 8.53
C PRO A 140 7.44 -4.37 7.28
N ASP A 141 7.30 -5.31 6.35
CA ASP A 141 7.85 -5.18 5.00
C ASP A 141 7.16 -4.01 4.26
N MET A 142 7.97 -3.19 3.61
CA MET A 142 7.48 -2.02 2.88
C MET A 142 6.90 -2.36 1.51
N ALA A 143 7.19 -3.54 0.94
CA ALA A 143 6.76 -3.93 -0.40
C ALA A 143 5.24 -3.98 -0.56
N GLU A 144 4.52 -4.41 0.48
CA GLU A 144 3.06 -4.55 0.46
C GLU A 144 2.36 -3.60 1.43
N LEU A 145 3.08 -2.63 1.97
CA LEU A 145 2.60 -1.83 3.10
C LEU A 145 1.34 -1.03 2.76
N ALA A 146 1.27 -0.44 1.58
CA ALA A 146 0.12 0.37 1.17
C ALA A 146 -1.16 -0.45 0.96
N GLU A 147 -1.04 -1.75 0.65
CA GLU A 147 -2.18 -2.66 0.58
C GLU A 147 -2.53 -3.28 1.94
N ALA A 148 -1.51 -3.62 2.73
CA ALA A 148 -1.67 -4.29 4.03
C ALA A 148 -2.09 -3.33 5.15
N ARG A 149 -1.82 -2.04 5.01
CA ARG A 149 -2.10 -1.00 6.02
C ARG A 149 -2.89 0.13 5.40
N LYS A 150 -4.20 0.09 5.59
CA LYS A 150 -5.12 1.10 5.07
C LYS A 150 -6.21 1.39 6.08
N TYR A 151 -6.79 2.58 5.99
CA TYR A 151 -7.99 2.92 6.73
C TYR A 151 -9.21 2.34 6.02
N GLU A 152 -9.97 1.49 6.70
CA GLU A 152 -11.18 0.89 6.14
C GLU A 152 -12.43 1.65 6.60
N ARG A 153 -13.30 1.97 5.64
CA ARG A 153 -14.52 2.75 5.89
C ARG A 153 -15.74 1.91 6.23
N GLY A 154 -15.62 0.64 6.48
CA GLY A 154 -16.71 -0.25 6.84
C GLY A 154 -17.89 -0.28 5.84
N PHE A 155 -18.97 -1.02 6.20
CA PHE A 155 -20.21 -1.07 5.42
C PHE A 155 -21.06 0.21 5.66
N PRO A 156 -21.67 0.82 4.62
CA PRO A 156 -21.72 0.43 3.20
C PRO A 156 -20.67 1.11 2.30
N TRP A 157 -19.78 1.88 2.86
CA TRP A 157 -18.89 2.81 2.15
C TRP A 157 -17.96 2.13 1.15
N PHE A 158 -17.50 0.90 1.42
CA PHE A 158 -16.65 0.15 0.49
C PHE A 158 -17.31 -0.07 -0.88
N ILE A 159 -18.67 -0.08 -0.95
CA ILE A 159 -19.41 -0.21 -2.22
C ILE A 159 -19.31 1.10 -3.00
N PHE A 160 -19.44 2.23 -2.32
CA PHE A 160 -19.36 3.55 -2.94
C PHE A 160 -17.92 3.88 -3.36
N ASP A 161 -16.94 3.47 -2.55
CA ASP A 161 -15.50 3.64 -2.87
C ASP A 161 -15.08 2.84 -4.13
N ALA A 162 -15.82 1.78 -4.47
CA ALA A 162 -15.60 1.01 -5.71
C ALA A 162 -16.23 1.66 -6.95
N LEU A 163 -17.10 2.68 -6.80
CA LEU A 163 -17.76 3.33 -7.93
C LEU A 163 -16.84 4.39 -8.56
N PRO A 164 -16.79 4.46 -9.90
CA PRO A 164 -15.91 5.39 -10.61
C PRO A 164 -16.31 6.87 -10.47
N PHE A 165 -17.44 7.14 -9.85
CA PHE A 165 -18.01 8.49 -9.69
C PHE A 165 -17.75 9.08 -8.30
N ASP A 166 -17.53 8.24 -7.31
CA ASP A 166 -17.08 8.72 -6.02
C ASP A 166 -15.56 8.95 -6.08
N GLN A 167 -15.13 9.87 -5.30
CA GLN A 167 -13.71 10.20 -5.25
C GLN A 167 -12.97 9.02 -4.65
N TYR A 168 -12.43 8.18 -5.54
CA TYR A 168 -11.60 7.06 -5.15
C TYR A 168 -10.54 7.52 -4.15
N GLN A 169 -10.51 6.91 -2.97
CA GLN A 169 -9.50 7.19 -1.95
C GLN A 169 -8.37 6.19 -2.11
N GLU A 170 -7.16 6.68 -2.22
CA GLU A 170 -5.96 5.84 -2.15
C GLU A 170 -5.68 5.54 -0.66
N MET A 171 -6.51 4.69 -0.07
CA MET A 171 -6.60 4.50 1.37
C MET A 171 -5.27 4.14 2.03
N GLY A 172 -4.43 3.37 1.35
CA GLY A 172 -3.10 3.01 1.83
C GLY A 172 -2.14 4.18 1.83
N ALA A 173 -2.07 4.93 0.72
CA ALA A 173 -1.23 6.12 0.60
C ALA A 173 -1.64 7.20 1.60
N ASP A 174 -2.95 7.48 1.71
CA ASP A 174 -3.49 8.46 2.66
C ASP A 174 -3.17 8.05 4.11
N TYR A 175 -3.27 6.76 4.43
CA TYR A 175 -2.95 6.25 5.75
C TYR A 175 -1.45 6.35 6.07
N ILE A 176 -0.57 5.99 5.14
CA ILE A 176 0.89 6.10 5.32
C ILE A 176 1.28 7.56 5.53
N TYR A 177 0.75 8.47 4.70
CA TYR A 177 0.96 9.91 4.88
C TYR A 177 0.50 10.39 6.24
N ALA A 178 -0.71 10.01 6.66
CA ALA A 178 -1.28 10.40 7.95
C ALA A 178 -0.43 9.91 9.13
N ILE A 179 0.01 8.65 9.12
CA ILE A 179 0.92 8.10 10.15
C ILE A 179 2.22 8.90 10.21
N LEU A 180 2.86 9.20 9.08
CA LEU A 180 4.13 9.92 9.07
C LEU A 180 4.01 11.37 9.57
N THR A 181 2.85 11.99 9.39
CA THR A 181 2.56 13.38 9.84
C THR A 181 1.79 13.44 11.16
N GLY A 182 1.38 12.30 11.71
CA GLY A 182 0.54 12.18 12.91
C GLY A 182 1.26 12.31 14.25
N TYR A 183 2.59 12.40 14.27
CA TYR A 183 3.40 12.59 15.47
C TYR A 183 3.30 14.02 15.99
N THR A 184 2.16 14.38 16.58
CA THR A 184 1.86 15.78 16.98
C THR A 184 2.08 16.05 18.45
N LYS A 185 2.29 15.02 19.29
CA LYS A 185 2.45 15.18 20.73
C LYS A 185 3.90 15.47 21.11
N THR A 186 4.17 16.69 21.54
CA THR A 186 5.51 17.11 21.97
C THR A 186 6.03 16.23 23.11
N GLY A 187 7.25 15.71 22.94
CA GLY A 187 7.92 14.91 23.97
C GLY A 187 7.51 13.43 24.01
N ASP A 188 6.60 12.97 23.17
CA ASP A 188 6.23 11.58 23.05
C ASP A 188 6.40 11.11 21.59
N THR A 189 7.54 10.51 21.31
CA THR A 189 7.92 10.06 19.95
C THR A 189 7.18 8.83 19.47
N GLN A 190 6.36 8.19 20.32
CA GLN A 190 5.55 7.00 20.00
C GLN A 190 4.05 7.29 20.05
N TRP A 191 3.65 8.53 20.25
CA TRP A 191 2.25 8.91 20.16
C TRP A 191 1.93 9.39 18.74
N ASP A 192 0.95 8.77 18.12
CA ASP A 192 0.52 9.11 16.77
C ASP A 192 -1.01 9.28 16.72
N LEU A 193 -1.47 10.37 16.09
CA LEU A 193 -2.87 10.73 16.03
C LEU A 193 -3.72 9.70 15.27
N TYR A 194 -3.17 9.13 14.20
CA TYR A 194 -3.91 8.27 13.26
C TYR A 194 -3.70 6.78 13.52
N TYR A 195 -2.79 6.41 14.43
CA TYR A 195 -2.59 5.02 14.77
C TYR A 195 -3.67 4.53 15.76
N PRO A 196 -4.28 3.34 15.57
CA PRO A 196 -5.26 2.80 16.52
C PRO A 196 -4.71 2.74 17.95
N GLY A 197 -5.43 3.36 18.90
CA GLY A 197 -4.98 3.47 20.29
C GLY A 197 -3.83 4.46 20.51
N HIS A 198 -3.43 5.23 19.51
CA HIS A 198 -2.42 6.31 19.56
C HIS A 198 -1.01 5.87 20.00
N ARG A 199 -0.75 4.58 20.19
CA ARG A 199 0.55 4.04 20.62
C ARG A 199 1.16 3.17 19.55
N ILE A 200 2.03 3.77 18.71
CA ILE A 200 2.77 3.08 17.67
C ILE A 200 4.16 2.69 18.17
N ALA A 201 4.60 1.45 17.87
CA ALA A 201 5.94 0.99 18.26
C ALA A 201 7.07 1.73 17.51
N MET A 202 6.80 2.25 16.32
CA MET A 202 7.73 3.04 15.53
C MET A 202 7.86 4.44 16.16
N PRO A 203 9.03 4.86 16.64
CA PRO A 203 9.23 6.26 17.03
C PRO A 203 9.18 7.15 15.80
N GLN A 204 8.89 8.45 15.97
CA GLN A 204 8.85 9.39 14.84
C GLN A 204 10.08 9.23 13.95
N PRO A 205 9.91 8.75 12.69
CA PRO A 205 11.03 8.33 11.88
C PRO A 205 11.70 9.46 11.10
N ILE A 206 10.96 10.56 10.85
CA ILE A 206 11.41 11.62 9.95
C ILE A 206 10.91 12.99 10.42
N VAL A 207 11.74 14.01 10.23
CA VAL A 207 11.48 15.40 10.57
C VAL A 207 11.94 16.32 9.43
N ASP A 208 11.61 17.60 9.49
CA ASP A 208 12.10 18.60 8.54
C ASP A 208 13.63 18.56 8.44
N GLY A 209 14.15 18.61 7.23
CA GLY A 209 15.60 18.59 6.96
C GLY A 209 16.28 17.22 7.04
N ALA A 210 15.54 16.13 7.21
CA ALA A 210 16.10 14.78 7.32
C ALA A 210 16.72 14.27 6.01
N VAL A 211 16.19 14.67 4.85
CA VAL A 211 16.65 14.26 3.52
C VAL A 211 16.91 15.50 2.67
N ASP A 212 18.04 15.53 1.96
CA ASP A 212 18.43 16.62 1.07
C ASP A 212 18.07 16.27 -0.38
N TYR A 213 16.96 16.79 -0.86
CA TYR A 213 16.53 16.60 -2.25
C TYR A 213 17.40 17.40 -3.23
N LYS A 214 17.86 16.75 -4.28
CA LYS A 214 18.75 17.36 -5.29
C LYS A 214 18.01 18.14 -6.37
N ASP A 215 16.68 18.01 -6.45
CA ASP A 215 15.83 18.66 -7.44
C ASP A 215 15.27 20.01 -6.98
N GLY A 216 15.64 20.46 -5.79
CA GLY A 216 15.18 21.72 -5.20
C GLY A 216 13.82 21.62 -4.49
N THR A 217 13.22 20.45 -4.39
CA THR A 217 12.03 20.24 -3.57
C THR A 217 12.34 20.57 -2.10
N PRO A 218 11.48 21.33 -1.40
CA PRO A 218 11.76 21.71 -0.02
C PRO A 218 11.90 20.51 0.92
N ALA A 219 12.94 20.53 1.75
CA ALA A 219 13.27 19.52 2.75
C ALA A 219 12.30 19.56 3.94
N LYS A 220 11.03 19.21 3.70
CA LYS A 220 9.92 19.28 4.65
C LYS A 220 9.28 17.92 4.86
N LEU A 221 8.84 17.67 6.10
CA LEU A 221 8.12 16.44 6.48
C LEU A 221 6.93 16.15 5.54
N ASP A 222 6.15 17.16 5.18
CA ASP A 222 5.01 16.99 4.27
C ASP A 222 5.43 16.40 2.91
N ASN A 223 6.51 16.93 2.31
CA ASN A 223 7.02 16.41 1.04
C ASN A 223 7.56 14.99 1.19
N TYR A 224 8.32 14.72 2.25
CA TYR A 224 8.85 13.38 2.51
C TYR A 224 7.73 12.35 2.67
N ALA A 225 6.71 12.69 3.46
CA ALA A 225 5.58 11.81 3.70
C ALA A 225 4.79 11.52 2.42
N ARG A 226 4.58 12.54 1.57
CA ARG A 226 3.93 12.38 0.25
C ARG A 226 4.76 11.51 -0.68
N ASP A 227 6.03 11.81 -0.81
CA ASP A 227 6.90 11.14 -1.77
C ASP A 227 7.11 9.67 -1.39
N VAL A 228 7.35 9.36 -0.11
CA VAL A 228 7.50 7.97 0.33
C VAL A 228 6.17 7.20 0.29
N ALA A 229 5.03 7.83 0.61
CA ALA A 229 3.73 7.17 0.49
C ALA A 229 3.40 6.83 -0.97
N ALA A 230 3.72 7.71 -1.93
CA ALA A 230 3.59 7.43 -3.35
C ALA A 230 4.51 6.27 -3.79
N PHE A 231 5.77 6.27 -3.34
CA PHE A 231 6.72 5.19 -3.65
C PHE A 231 6.24 3.84 -3.10
N LEU A 232 5.77 3.78 -1.86
CA LEU A 232 5.26 2.55 -1.25
C LEU A 232 3.97 2.07 -1.91
N SER A 233 3.13 2.99 -2.39
CA SER A 233 1.94 2.63 -3.19
C SER A 233 2.33 2.01 -4.51
N TRP A 234 3.36 2.55 -5.19
CA TRP A 234 3.90 1.92 -6.39
C TRP A 234 4.53 0.56 -6.09
N ALA A 235 5.31 0.44 -5.02
CA ALA A 235 5.94 -0.83 -4.64
C ALA A 235 4.91 -1.93 -4.38
N SER A 236 3.77 -1.58 -3.78
CA SER A 236 2.67 -2.52 -3.51
C SER A 236 1.86 -2.85 -4.76
N GLU A 237 1.70 -1.92 -5.69
CA GLU A 237 0.91 -2.12 -6.90
C GLU A 237 1.53 -1.43 -8.13
N PRO A 238 2.66 -1.93 -8.65
CA PRO A 238 3.36 -1.31 -9.79
C PRO A 238 2.52 -1.30 -11.08
N THR A 239 1.57 -2.23 -11.20
CA THR A 239 0.70 -2.36 -12.39
C THR A 239 -0.62 -1.58 -12.29
N LEU A 240 -0.81 -0.74 -11.27
CA LEU A 240 -2.04 0.02 -11.06
C LEU A 240 -2.54 0.78 -12.31
N PRO A 241 -1.69 1.53 -13.03
CA PRO A 241 -2.13 2.25 -14.23
C PRO A 241 -2.61 1.32 -15.36
N GLU A 242 -1.92 0.20 -15.58
CA GLU A 242 -2.31 -0.82 -16.55
C GLU A 242 -3.62 -1.49 -16.16
N ARG A 243 -3.77 -1.87 -14.90
CA ARG A 243 -4.99 -2.47 -14.36
C ARG A 243 -6.20 -1.55 -14.58
N LYS A 244 -6.05 -0.25 -14.31
CA LYS A 244 -7.10 0.75 -14.53
C LYS A 244 -7.48 0.84 -16.03
N LYS A 245 -6.51 0.90 -16.93
CA LYS A 245 -6.74 0.93 -18.40
C LYS A 245 -7.43 -0.34 -18.91
N ILE A 246 -6.99 -1.52 -18.44
CA ILE A 246 -7.59 -2.80 -18.80
C ILE A 246 -9.02 -2.88 -18.25
N GLY A 247 -9.22 -2.52 -16.98
CA GLY A 247 -10.53 -2.51 -16.33
C GLY A 247 -11.53 -1.65 -17.08
N LEU A 248 -11.16 -0.43 -17.49
CA LEU A 248 -12.02 0.45 -18.29
C LEU A 248 -12.41 -0.19 -19.63
N ARG A 249 -11.45 -0.79 -20.35
CA ARG A 249 -11.73 -1.46 -21.63
C ARG A 249 -12.70 -2.63 -21.45
N VAL A 250 -12.50 -3.44 -20.40
CA VAL A 250 -13.38 -4.57 -20.07
C VAL A 250 -14.78 -4.07 -19.70
N MET A 251 -14.90 -3.00 -18.93
CA MET A 251 -16.21 -2.42 -18.59
C MET A 251 -16.97 -1.91 -19.82
N ILE A 252 -16.30 -1.20 -20.72
CA ILE A 252 -16.89 -0.75 -21.99
C ILE A 252 -17.35 -1.95 -22.82
N PHE A 253 -16.50 -2.96 -22.98
CA PHE A 253 -16.84 -4.17 -23.72
C PHE A 253 -18.08 -4.88 -23.13
N LEU A 254 -18.13 -5.03 -21.80
CA LEU A 254 -19.26 -5.70 -21.13
C LEU A 254 -20.55 -4.90 -21.26
N LEU A 255 -20.50 -3.56 -21.21
CA LEU A 255 -21.67 -2.71 -21.42
C LEU A 255 -22.21 -2.85 -22.86
N VAL A 256 -21.33 -2.83 -23.87
CA VAL A 256 -21.72 -3.04 -25.26
C VAL A 256 -22.32 -4.44 -25.47
N LEU A 257 -21.67 -5.46 -24.93
CA LEU A 257 -22.15 -6.86 -24.99
C LEU A 257 -23.52 -7.00 -24.32
N ALA A 258 -23.70 -6.43 -23.14
CA ALA A 258 -24.97 -6.47 -22.43
C ALA A 258 -26.11 -5.79 -23.21
N ALA A 259 -25.81 -4.64 -23.85
CA ALA A 259 -26.76 -3.96 -24.73
C ALA A 259 -27.15 -4.83 -25.93
N LEU A 260 -26.16 -5.44 -26.61
CA LEU A 260 -26.42 -6.33 -27.74
C LEU A 260 -27.27 -7.55 -27.34
N LEU A 261 -26.94 -8.20 -26.22
CA LEU A 261 -27.70 -9.31 -25.69
C LEU A 261 -29.12 -8.91 -25.30
N TYR A 262 -29.31 -7.73 -24.71
CA TYR A 262 -30.64 -7.20 -24.39
C TYR A 262 -31.49 -7.01 -25.64
N PHE A 263 -30.98 -6.38 -26.69
CA PHE A 263 -31.71 -6.20 -27.94
C PHE A 263 -31.96 -7.52 -28.66
N THR A 264 -31.00 -8.44 -28.65
CA THR A 264 -31.19 -9.79 -29.20
C THR A 264 -32.31 -10.54 -28.48
N LYS A 265 -32.26 -10.54 -27.12
CA LYS A 265 -33.35 -11.11 -26.30
C LYS A 265 -34.69 -10.51 -26.70
N LYS A 266 -34.78 -9.17 -26.75
CA LYS A 266 -36.02 -8.45 -27.05
C LYS A 266 -36.57 -8.83 -28.45
N ARG A 267 -35.68 -9.06 -29.44
CA ARG A 267 -36.07 -9.48 -30.78
C ARG A 267 -36.55 -10.92 -30.83
N VAL A 268 -35.82 -11.85 -30.18
CA VAL A 268 -36.15 -13.30 -30.17
C VAL A 268 -37.46 -13.58 -29.44
N TRP A 269 -37.73 -12.82 -28.36
CA TRP A 269 -38.90 -13.05 -27.50
C TRP A 269 -40.13 -12.19 -27.90
N LYS A 270 -40.03 -11.41 -28.98
CA LYS A 270 -41.10 -10.54 -29.45
C LYS A 270 -42.39 -11.29 -29.78
N ASP A 271 -42.26 -12.51 -30.30
CA ASP A 271 -43.38 -13.33 -30.78
C ASP A 271 -43.89 -14.31 -29.71
N LEU A 272 -43.37 -14.24 -28.48
CA LEU A 272 -43.80 -15.06 -27.34
C LEU A 272 -44.74 -14.37 -26.37
N HIS A 273 -45.11 -13.10 -26.64
CA HIS A 273 -46.05 -12.28 -25.83
C HIS A 273 -47.12 -11.65 -26.68
#